data_049a5432921c4712b24d97a721062c1d
#
_entry.id   049a5432921c4712b24d97a721062c1d
#
_cell.length_a   1.000
_cell.length_b   1.000
_cell.length_c   1.000
_cell.angle_alpha   90.00
_cell.angle_beta   90.00
_cell.angle_gamma   90.00
#
_symmetry.space_group_name_H-M   'P 1'
#
loop_
_entity.id
_entity.type
_entity.pdbx_description
1 polymer ?
#
loop_
_entity_poly.entity_id
_entity_poly.type
_entity_poly.pdbx_seq_one_letter_code
_entity_poly.pdbx_strand_id
1 'polypeptide(L)'
;AHKLVYQCNKADPDYWRAILFSVGEMLRKYGDDIQLVVVCIGPGIHILAKKPERPVPKKIRERVSSLAAYGVAFHACGNTMKSLGWSKDGLLDFAQVVPVGADDLMRLQEQGFAYISW
;
A
#
# COMPACT_ATOMS: atom_id res chain seq x y z
N ALA A 1 -1.57 -14.03 14.33
CA ALA A 1 -2.43 -13.21 15.10
C ALA A 1 -2.02 -11.73 15.17
N HIS A 2 -0.91 -11.34 14.52
CA HIS A 2 -0.52 -9.93 14.45
C HIS A 2 -1.24 -9.25 13.27
N LYS A 3 -1.56 -7.97 13.44
CA LYS A 3 -2.21 -7.16 12.41
C LYS A 3 -1.54 -5.79 12.36
N LEU A 4 -1.05 -5.40 11.20
CA LEU A 4 -0.30 -4.15 11.06
C LEU A 4 -0.68 -3.46 9.75
N VAL A 5 -1.03 -2.18 9.85
CA VAL A 5 -1.31 -1.34 8.69
C VAL A 5 -0.34 -0.17 8.63
N TYR A 6 0.17 0.08 7.42
CA TYR A 6 1.03 1.22 7.10
C TYR A 6 0.26 2.21 6.25
N GLN A 7 0.47 3.50 6.50
CA GLN A 7 0.03 4.53 5.57
C GLN A 7 1.18 4.90 4.64
N CYS A 8 0.93 4.88 3.33
CA CYS A 8 1.88 5.28 2.29
C CYS A 8 1.31 6.50 1.57
N ASN A 9 1.88 7.70 1.83
CA ASN A 9 1.29 8.95 1.35
C ASN A 9 2.25 9.87 0.60
N LYS A 10 3.40 9.37 0.16
CA LYS A 10 4.38 10.17 -0.59
C LYS A 10 4.82 9.46 -1.85
N ALA A 11 5.18 10.24 -2.88
CA ALA A 11 5.71 9.74 -4.14
C ALA A 11 7.22 10.02 -4.20
N ASP A 12 7.97 9.34 -3.36
CA ASP A 12 9.42 9.51 -3.26
C ASP A 12 10.07 8.12 -3.20
N PRO A 13 11.02 7.81 -4.10
CA PRO A 13 11.66 6.49 -4.12
C PRO A 13 12.32 6.08 -2.81
N ASP A 14 12.97 7.00 -2.08
CA ASP A 14 13.59 6.67 -0.80
C ASP A 14 12.54 6.34 0.25
N TYR A 15 11.44 7.08 0.27
CA TYR A 15 10.31 6.81 1.16
C TYR A 15 9.72 5.44 0.85
N TRP A 16 9.49 5.14 -0.42
CA TRP A 16 8.96 3.84 -0.82
C TRP A 16 9.90 2.69 -0.47
N ARG A 17 11.21 2.86 -0.70
CA ARG A 17 12.19 1.83 -0.32
C ARG A 17 12.12 1.54 1.16
N ALA A 18 12.04 2.57 1.98
CA ALA A 18 12.02 2.41 3.44
C ALA A 18 10.75 1.71 3.92
N ILE A 19 9.58 2.13 3.46
CA ILE A 19 8.32 1.50 3.90
C ILE A 19 8.24 0.05 3.44
N LEU A 20 8.61 -0.23 2.17
CA LEU A 20 8.56 -1.59 1.64
C LEU A 20 9.59 -2.49 2.31
N PHE A 21 10.74 -1.95 2.70
CA PHE A 21 11.72 -2.70 3.49
C PHE A 21 11.14 -3.11 4.83
N SER A 22 10.48 -2.19 5.52
CA SER A 22 9.83 -2.48 6.81
C SER A 22 8.76 -3.57 6.65
N VAL A 23 7.90 -3.44 5.65
CA VAL A 23 6.86 -4.45 5.36
C VAL A 23 7.49 -5.81 5.14
N GLY A 24 8.55 -5.87 4.34
CA GLY A 24 9.26 -7.12 4.04
C GLY A 24 9.88 -7.75 5.28
N GLU A 25 10.44 -6.94 6.19
CA GLU A 25 11.03 -7.44 7.43
C GLU A 25 9.98 -7.99 8.39
N MET A 26 8.82 -7.35 8.48
CA MET A 26 7.72 -7.85 9.29
C MET A 26 7.16 -9.16 8.72
N LEU A 27 7.05 -9.25 7.41
CA LEU A 27 6.63 -10.48 6.74
C LEU A 27 7.62 -11.61 6.99
N ARG A 28 8.92 -11.32 6.90
CA ARG A 28 9.97 -12.31 7.14
C ARG A 28 9.93 -12.82 8.58
N LYS A 29 9.72 -11.92 9.54
CA LYS A 29 9.74 -12.27 10.96
C LYS A 29 8.57 -13.15 11.35
N TYR A 30 7.36 -12.86 10.85
CA TYR A 30 6.14 -13.52 11.32
C TYR A 30 5.49 -14.46 10.31
N GLY A 31 5.87 -14.39 9.04
CA GLY A 31 5.32 -15.27 8.00
C GLY A 31 3.80 -15.21 7.96
N ASP A 32 3.17 -16.36 8.09
CA ASP A 32 1.69 -16.45 8.05
C ASP A 32 1.00 -15.94 9.31
N ASP A 33 1.77 -15.62 10.36
CA ASP A 33 1.21 -15.16 11.64
C ASP A 33 1.00 -13.63 11.69
N ILE A 34 1.05 -12.96 10.56
CA ILE A 34 0.79 -11.52 10.47
C ILE A 34 -0.05 -11.19 9.25
N GLN A 35 -0.98 -10.25 9.43
CA GLN A 35 -1.69 -9.62 8.35
C GLN A 35 -1.08 -8.24 8.14
N LEU A 36 -0.63 -7.97 6.92
CA LEU A 36 0.00 -6.70 6.56
C LEU A 36 -0.84 -6.00 5.50
N VAL A 37 -1.15 -4.74 5.76
CA VAL A 37 -1.91 -3.89 4.84
C VAL A 37 -1.13 -2.60 4.63
N VAL A 38 -1.03 -2.16 3.38
CA VAL A 38 -0.44 -0.87 3.01
C VAL A 38 -1.54 -0.05 2.36
N VAL A 39 -1.94 1.05 3.00
CA VAL A 39 -2.97 1.94 2.46
C VAL A 39 -2.28 3.11 1.77
N CYS A 40 -2.48 3.21 0.46
CA CYS A 40 -1.85 4.22 -0.39
C CYS A 40 -2.81 5.37 -0.61
N ILE A 41 -2.44 6.56 -0.13
CA ILE A 41 -3.25 7.77 -0.14
C ILE A 41 -2.44 8.90 -0.79
N GLY A 42 -3.10 9.80 -1.51
CA GLY A 42 -2.41 10.92 -2.15
C GLY A 42 -1.30 10.45 -3.08
N PRO A 43 -0.15 11.14 -3.09
CA PRO A 43 0.94 10.76 -3.99
C PRO A 43 1.45 9.34 -3.84
N GLY A 44 1.26 8.72 -2.67
CA GLY A 44 1.68 7.34 -2.44
C GLY A 44 1.00 6.33 -3.36
N ILE A 45 -0.15 6.68 -3.94
CA ILE A 45 -0.92 5.78 -4.80
C ILE A 45 -0.19 5.43 -6.10
N HIS A 46 0.81 6.22 -6.50
CA HIS A 46 1.53 5.98 -7.76
C HIS A 46 2.24 4.63 -7.81
N ILE A 47 2.61 4.05 -6.67
CA ILE A 47 3.20 2.70 -6.67
C ILE A 47 2.22 1.60 -7.09
N LEU A 48 0.92 1.91 -7.12
CA LEU A 48 -0.12 0.95 -7.50
C LEU A 48 -0.61 1.15 -8.94
N ALA A 49 -0.08 2.12 -9.66
CA ALA A 49 -0.50 2.40 -11.04
C ALA A 49 0.22 1.50 -12.04
N LYS A 50 -0.51 1.01 -13.05
CA LYS A 50 0.09 0.30 -14.19
C LYS A 50 1.01 1.23 -14.98
N LYS A 51 0.58 2.50 -15.17
CA LYS A 51 1.34 3.54 -15.85
C LYS A 51 1.42 4.74 -14.93
N PRO A 52 2.37 4.75 -13.98
CA PRO A 52 2.44 5.82 -13.01
C PRO A 52 2.76 7.17 -13.64
N GLU A 53 2.13 8.21 -13.13
CA GLU A 53 2.36 9.59 -13.57
C GLU A 53 3.53 10.24 -12.85
N ARG A 54 4.14 9.52 -11.91
CA ARG A 54 5.36 9.89 -11.23
C ARG A 54 6.36 8.73 -11.34
N PRO A 55 7.68 9.02 -11.35
CA PRO A 55 8.67 7.96 -11.51
C PRO A 55 8.59 6.92 -10.40
N VAL A 56 8.43 5.67 -10.79
CA VAL A 56 8.49 4.53 -9.87
C VAL A 56 9.61 3.62 -10.37
N PRO A 57 10.74 3.54 -9.65
CA PRO A 57 11.85 2.68 -10.07
C PRO A 57 11.43 1.23 -10.25
N LYS A 58 12.03 0.56 -11.21
CA LYS A 58 11.71 -0.83 -11.53
C LYS A 58 11.80 -1.74 -10.29
N LYS A 59 12.83 -1.55 -9.46
CA LYS A 59 12.99 -2.35 -8.24
C LYS A 59 11.85 -2.15 -7.24
N ILE A 60 11.31 -0.93 -7.16
CA ILE A 60 10.14 -0.65 -6.32
C ILE A 60 8.92 -1.41 -6.86
N ARG A 61 8.69 -1.36 -8.17
CA ARG A 61 7.57 -2.05 -8.81
C ARG A 61 7.66 -3.56 -8.59
N GLU A 62 8.86 -4.12 -8.73
CA GLU A 62 9.10 -5.54 -8.48
C GLU A 62 8.84 -5.90 -7.02
N ARG A 63 9.26 -5.04 -6.10
CA ARG A 63 9.08 -5.26 -4.67
C ARG A 63 7.60 -5.26 -4.28
N VAL A 64 6.83 -4.31 -4.78
CA VAL A 64 5.38 -4.24 -4.52
C VAL A 64 4.70 -5.52 -5.01
N SER A 65 5.01 -5.95 -6.23
CA SER A 65 4.44 -7.17 -6.80
C SER A 65 4.82 -8.40 -6.00
N SER A 66 6.07 -8.50 -5.57
CA SER A 66 6.56 -9.61 -4.77
C SER A 66 5.85 -9.68 -3.41
N LEU A 67 5.73 -8.55 -2.73
CA LEU A 67 5.04 -8.49 -1.44
C LEU A 67 3.56 -8.86 -1.58
N ALA A 68 2.91 -8.39 -2.62
CA ALA A 68 1.51 -8.75 -2.90
C ALA A 68 1.38 -10.25 -3.15
N ALA A 69 2.32 -10.85 -3.87
CA ALA A 69 2.31 -12.29 -4.13
C ALA A 69 2.45 -13.10 -2.84
N TYR A 70 3.12 -12.56 -1.83
CA TYR A 70 3.26 -13.19 -0.51
C TYR A 70 2.12 -12.83 0.45
N GLY A 71 1.09 -12.14 -0.02
CA GLY A 71 -0.13 -11.91 0.77
C GLY A 71 -0.25 -10.54 1.41
N VAL A 72 0.69 -9.61 1.16
CA VAL A 72 0.52 -8.23 1.62
C VAL A 72 -0.61 -7.57 0.84
N ALA A 73 -1.57 -6.98 1.54
CA ALA A 73 -2.69 -6.29 0.91
C ALA A 73 -2.33 -4.82 0.65
N PHE A 74 -2.55 -4.38 -0.59
CA PHE A 74 -2.35 -2.98 -0.99
C PHE A 74 -3.70 -2.36 -1.28
N HIS A 75 -4.04 -1.30 -0.53
CA HIS A 75 -5.30 -0.58 -0.68
C HIS A 75 -5.05 0.77 -1.35
N ALA A 76 -5.90 1.11 -2.30
CA ALA A 76 -5.84 2.37 -3.03
C ALA A 76 -7.01 3.27 -2.62
N CYS A 77 -6.73 4.50 -2.22
CA CYS A 77 -7.74 5.46 -1.80
C CYS A 77 -8.59 5.94 -2.98
N GLY A 78 -9.88 5.64 -2.97
CA GLY A 78 -10.81 6.03 -4.03
C GLY A 78 -10.93 7.56 -4.19
N ASN A 79 -10.87 8.33 -3.11
CA ASN A 79 -10.88 9.78 -3.18
C ASN A 79 -9.65 10.32 -3.93
N THR A 80 -8.47 9.76 -3.66
CA THR A 80 -7.25 10.11 -4.41
C THR A 80 -7.41 9.79 -5.89
N MET A 81 -7.97 8.62 -6.21
CA MET A 81 -8.20 8.24 -7.60
C MET A 81 -9.11 9.22 -8.31
N LYS A 82 -10.19 9.66 -7.64
CA LYS A 82 -11.10 10.66 -8.22
C LYS A 82 -10.37 11.97 -8.50
N SER A 83 -9.56 12.44 -7.58
CA SER A 83 -8.77 13.66 -7.76
C SER A 83 -7.82 13.58 -8.94
N LEU A 84 -7.27 12.39 -9.20
CA LEU A 84 -6.33 12.17 -10.31
C LEU A 84 -7.03 11.78 -11.62
N GLY A 85 -8.32 11.52 -11.60
CA GLY A 85 -9.06 11.05 -12.77
C GLY A 85 -8.75 9.60 -13.12
N TRP A 86 -8.36 8.80 -12.15
CA TRP A 86 -8.01 7.38 -12.36
C TRP A 86 -9.21 6.46 -12.20
N SER A 87 -9.24 5.40 -13.00
CA SER A 87 -10.19 4.30 -12.84
C SER A 87 -9.45 3.07 -12.30
N LYS A 88 -10.21 2.10 -11.79
CA LYS A 88 -9.65 0.86 -11.28
C LYS A 88 -8.82 0.12 -12.33
N ASP A 89 -9.17 0.22 -13.60
CA ASP A 89 -8.45 -0.44 -14.69
C ASP A 89 -7.01 0.05 -14.83
N GLY A 90 -6.70 1.23 -14.33
CA GLY A 90 -5.34 1.79 -14.33
C GLY A 90 -4.48 1.31 -13.19
N LEU A 91 -5.02 0.54 -12.24
CA LEU A 91 -4.27 0.02 -11.11
C LEU A 91 -3.76 -1.40 -11.37
N LEU A 92 -2.68 -1.76 -10.69
CA LEU A 92 -2.19 -3.14 -10.69
C LEU A 92 -3.30 -4.08 -10.18
N ASP A 93 -3.34 -5.30 -10.71
CA ASP A 93 -4.47 -6.22 -10.49
C ASP A 93 -4.70 -6.56 -9.03
N PHE A 94 -3.65 -6.60 -8.21
CA PHE A 94 -3.76 -6.94 -6.78
C PHE A 94 -4.17 -5.74 -5.91
N ALA A 95 -4.23 -4.52 -6.47
CA ALA A 95 -4.64 -3.34 -5.70
C ALA A 95 -6.14 -3.40 -5.40
N GLN A 96 -6.50 -3.14 -4.15
CA GLN A 96 -7.89 -3.13 -3.71
C GLN A 96 -8.32 -1.69 -3.48
N VAL A 97 -9.37 -1.26 -4.17
CA VAL A 97 -9.89 0.11 -4.02
C VAL A 97 -10.75 0.18 -2.78
N VAL A 98 -10.49 1.18 -1.94
CA VAL A 98 -11.36 1.54 -0.81
C VAL A 98 -11.92 2.94 -1.05
N PRO A 99 -13.18 3.22 -0.69
CA PRO A 99 -13.78 4.52 -1.01
C PRO A 99 -13.03 5.71 -0.43
N VAL A 100 -12.59 5.62 0.83
CA VAL A 100 -11.88 6.68 1.54
C VAL A 100 -10.74 6.06 2.32
N GLY A 101 -9.50 6.44 2.01
CA GLY A 101 -8.33 5.89 2.68
C GLY A 101 -8.32 6.12 4.19
N ALA A 102 -8.72 7.31 4.63
CA ALA A 102 -8.79 7.61 6.07
C ALA A 102 -9.81 6.73 6.79
N ASP A 103 -10.97 6.47 6.18
CA ASP A 103 -11.98 5.59 6.73
C ASP A 103 -11.45 4.15 6.83
N ASP A 104 -10.73 3.71 5.81
CA ASP A 104 -10.10 2.38 5.79
C ASP A 104 -9.09 2.23 6.93
N LEU A 105 -8.23 3.23 7.14
CA LEU A 105 -7.28 3.25 8.26
C LEU A 105 -8.01 3.17 9.60
N MET A 106 -9.08 3.92 9.77
CA MET A 106 -9.88 3.91 10.99
C MET A 106 -10.47 2.51 11.22
N ARG A 107 -11.11 1.93 10.21
CA ARG A 107 -11.76 0.62 10.32
C ARG A 107 -10.76 -0.50 10.62
N LEU A 108 -9.59 -0.46 9.99
CA LEU A 108 -8.54 -1.45 10.25
C LEU A 108 -8.06 -1.36 11.70
N GLN A 109 -7.88 -0.15 12.23
CA GLN A 109 -7.51 0.03 13.64
C GLN A 109 -8.62 -0.45 14.57
N GLU A 110 -9.87 -0.22 14.24
CA GLU A 110 -11.01 -0.74 15.00
C GLU A 110 -11.05 -2.27 14.99
N GLN A 111 -10.51 -2.89 13.94
CA GLN A 111 -10.39 -4.35 13.81
C GLN A 111 -9.15 -4.90 14.50
N GLY A 112 -8.37 -4.07 15.18
CA GLY A 112 -7.21 -4.50 15.93
C GLY A 112 -5.88 -4.36 15.22
N PHE A 113 -5.82 -3.70 14.06
CA PHE A 113 -4.55 -3.42 13.38
C PHE A 113 -3.79 -2.35 14.13
N ALA A 114 -2.52 -2.63 14.43
CA ALA A 114 -1.59 -1.59 14.84
C ALA A 114 -1.30 -0.71 13.62
N TYR A 115 -0.99 0.56 13.85
CA TYR A 115 -0.86 1.55 12.77
C TYR A 115 0.53 2.18 12.76
N ILE A 116 1.14 2.23 11.58
CA ILE A 116 2.37 2.97 11.34
C ILE A 116 2.12 4.04 10.28
N SER A 117 2.31 5.30 10.66
CA SER A 117 2.32 6.43 9.75
C SER A 117 3.74 6.58 9.23
N TRP A 118 3.98 6.16 7.99
CA TRP A 118 5.33 6.21 7.42
C TRP A 118 5.60 7.63 6.82
#